data_78ae046ddbb7a6452162361301cbe67a
#
_entry.id   78ae046ddbb7a6452162361301cbe67a
#
_cell.length_a   1.000
_cell.length_b   1.000
_cell.length_c   1.000
_cell.angle_alpha   90.00
_cell.angle_beta   90.00
_cell.angle_gamma   90.00
#
_symmetry.space_group_name_H-M   'P 1'
#
loop_
_entity.id
_entity.type
_entity.pdbx_description
1 polymer ?
#
loop_
_entity_poly.entity_id
_entity_poly.type
_entity_poly.pdbx_seq_one_letter_code
_entity_poly.pdbx_strand_id
1 'polypeptide(L)'
;MDNKDKLAEIKEKKEEWEEKALLPAAKRFGIEKRPTEFHTPLDIPDFDFLRDVGFPGQYPLTAASYPVNLVPRLEKGAKPGGLRRAGTYSGYGTPEDTRDYYRLMAKLMYTGGPNLALDLPTQCGYDSDNEIVEGEIGKVGVAVDTLRDFEVIFEAFTGNLDLDKIATNMTINAPANILVAMYVALAEKRGISLAKLKGTPQNDILKEFISRGTYIFPPRPSMRMFRDSLVFFTESLPAMNINGFGGAHIREGGATREQELAFTMANGIAYLQEGINAGLNIDAFAPRFSFVGFGGSMEFFKEIAFHRASRRMWAKILKERFGAKKSESMRIRSQYTAYSGISTTTKQRALNNLTRSVIGAVAGVLSGGPPLAFPPYDEPLGLGWSLEARQLAEDATRILMYETGMCDVLDPLAGSYYVESLTNEIEEAAWKELEKVEGIGGSVAAIENGYMQRSIAKSAAERQSRIEKREDIIVGVNCFTEEYELDVTTSKMVEHPYSEEKRYDAEKKQKANLAEVKRTRNNREVTRLLGELERAAKKDDENLMPLFVNLAREYATLQEQCDVLRGVFGEWQMDSFV
;
A
#
# COMPACT_ATOMS: atom_id res chain seq x y z
N MET A 1 3.29 29.40 -39.56
CA MET A 1 3.80 29.95 -38.29
C MET A 1 4.57 28.83 -37.59
N ASP A 2 5.82 29.02 -37.32
CA ASP A 2 6.61 28.10 -36.54
C ASP A 2 6.08 28.04 -35.09
N ASN A 3 6.28 26.94 -34.39
CA ASN A 3 5.82 26.78 -33.00
C ASN A 3 6.39 27.91 -32.08
N LYS A 4 7.62 28.36 -32.38
CA LYS A 4 8.27 29.49 -31.67
C LYS A 4 7.53 30.81 -31.85
N ASP A 5 7.03 31.09 -33.09
CA ASP A 5 6.30 32.33 -33.35
C ASP A 5 4.97 32.34 -32.57
N LYS A 6 4.28 31.20 -32.51
CA LYS A 6 3.02 31.06 -31.75
C LYS A 6 3.24 31.24 -30.25
N LEU A 7 4.30 30.65 -29.70
CA LEU A 7 4.65 30.81 -28.27
C LEU A 7 4.98 32.27 -27.94
N ALA A 8 5.68 32.98 -28.83
CA ALA A 8 5.97 34.41 -28.65
C ALA A 8 4.70 35.25 -28.64
N GLU A 9 3.77 34.99 -29.57
CA GLU A 9 2.46 35.66 -29.61
C GLU A 9 1.64 35.39 -28.33
N ILE A 10 1.59 34.14 -27.87
CA ILE A 10 0.89 33.76 -26.62
C ILE A 10 1.50 34.51 -25.43
N LYS A 11 2.83 34.62 -25.37
CA LYS A 11 3.52 35.34 -24.31
C LYS A 11 3.09 36.80 -24.25
N GLU A 12 3.12 37.50 -25.38
CA GLU A 12 2.71 38.90 -25.47
C GLU A 12 1.24 39.06 -25.02
N LYS A 13 0.35 38.19 -25.48
CA LYS A 13 -1.07 38.23 -25.11
C LYS A 13 -1.31 37.88 -23.63
N LYS A 14 -0.53 37.00 -23.05
CA LYS A 14 -0.59 36.68 -21.62
C LYS A 14 -0.19 37.87 -20.77
N GLU A 15 0.92 38.55 -21.11
CA GLU A 15 1.37 39.76 -20.43
C GLU A 15 0.31 40.88 -20.53
N GLU A 16 -0.29 41.11 -21.70
CA GLU A 16 -1.37 42.05 -21.89
C GLU A 16 -2.60 41.71 -21.02
N TRP A 17 -2.99 40.43 -20.97
CA TRP A 17 -4.10 39.97 -20.15
C TRP A 17 -3.83 40.12 -18.65
N GLU A 18 -2.63 39.78 -18.19
CA GLU A 18 -2.24 39.94 -16.80
C GLU A 18 -2.33 41.39 -16.36
N GLU A 19 -1.82 42.31 -17.17
CA GLU A 19 -1.82 43.74 -16.85
C GLU A 19 -3.22 44.35 -16.91
N LYS A 20 -3.98 44.07 -17.97
CA LYS A 20 -5.26 44.74 -18.26
C LYS A 20 -6.49 44.08 -17.64
N ALA A 21 -6.42 42.79 -17.35
CA ALA A 21 -7.56 42.03 -16.84
C ALA A 21 -7.30 41.40 -15.44
N LEU A 22 -6.25 40.58 -15.30
CA LEU A 22 -6.02 39.81 -14.08
C LEU A 22 -5.71 40.70 -12.88
N LEU A 23 -4.70 41.56 -12.96
CA LEU A 23 -4.29 42.42 -11.85
C LEU A 23 -5.39 43.39 -11.40
N PRO A 24 -6.11 44.10 -12.31
CA PRO A 24 -7.25 44.93 -11.93
C PRO A 24 -8.38 44.13 -11.25
N ALA A 25 -8.68 42.94 -11.75
CA ALA A 25 -9.69 42.07 -11.16
C ALA A 25 -9.24 41.58 -9.77
N ALA A 26 -8.00 41.10 -9.62
CA ALA A 26 -7.45 40.65 -8.35
C ALA A 26 -7.52 41.75 -7.29
N LYS A 27 -7.17 42.99 -7.67
CA LYS A 27 -7.29 44.17 -6.79
C LYS A 27 -8.73 44.46 -6.40
N ARG A 28 -9.64 44.41 -7.39
CA ARG A 28 -11.08 44.65 -7.16
C ARG A 28 -11.69 43.65 -6.16
N PHE A 29 -11.26 42.41 -6.22
CA PHE A 29 -11.79 41.33 -5.39
C PHE A 29 -10.94 41.06 -4.13
N GLY A 30 -9.85 41.80 -3.91
CA GLY A 30 -8.99 41.63 -2.72
C GLY A 30 -8.21 40.32 -2.67
N ILE A 31 -7.87 39.76 -3.84
CA ILE A 31 -7.15 38.47 -3.97
C ILE A 31 -5.74 38.63 -4.57
N GLU A 32 -5.13 39.81 -4.41
CA GLU A 32 -3.82 40.14 -4.99
C GLU A 32 -2.69 39.22 -4.51
N LYS A 33 -2.81 38.68 -3.28
CA LYS A 33 -1.81 37.78 -2.70
C LYS A 33 -1.86 36.36 -3.27
N ARG A 34 -2.98 35.95 -3.83
CA ARG A 34 -3.21 34.64 -4.45
C ARG A 34 -4.13 34.80 -5.67
N PRO A 35 -3.65 35.40 -6.77
CA PRO A 35 -4.43 35.49 -7.99
C PRO A 35 -4.71 34.10 -8.54
N THR A 36 -5.80 33.96 -9.25
CA THR A 36 -6.13 32.70 -9.93
C THR A 36 -5.09 32.42 -11.02
N GLU A 37 -4.49 31.24 -10.98
CA GLU A 37 -3.52 30.80 -11.98
C GLU A 37 -4.25 30.41 -13.28
N PHE A 38 -3.64 30.74 -14.43
CA PHE A 38 -4.09 30.34 -15.74
C PHE A 38 -2.90 29.83 -16.56
N HIS A 39 -2.95 28.57 -16.94
CA HIS A 39 -1.88 27.88 -17.64
C HIS A 39 -2.08 27.90 -19.15
N THR A 40 -0.98 27.94 -19.88
CA THR A 40 -0.91 28.13 -21.32
C THR A 40 0.12 27.18 -21.94
N PRO A 41 0.24 27.09 -23.28
CA PRO A 41 1.34 26.35 -23.90
C PRO A 41 2.75 26.74 -23.45
N LEU A 42 2.90 27.93 -22.86
CA LEU A 42 4.21 28.42 -22.33
C LEU A 42 4.70 27.60 -21.14
N ASP A 43 3.80 26.97 -20.41
CA ASP A 43 4.12 26.17 -19.22
C ASP A 43 4.67 24.77 -19.62
N ILE A 44 4.44 24.35 -20.87
CA ILE A 44 4.94 23.10 -21.46
C ILE A 44 5.43 23.30 -22.91
N PRO A 45 6.41 24.19 -23.17
CA PRO A 45 6.78 24.61 -24.53
C PRO A 45 7.32 23.47 -25.39
N ASP A 46 7.93 22.46 -24.77
CA ASP A 46 8.56 21.31 -25.43
C ASP A 46 7.70 20.03 -25.33
N PHE A 47 6.41 20.15 -25.02
CA PHE A 47 5.52 18.99 -24.87
C PHE A 47 5.49 18.13 -26.14
N ASP A 48 5.72 16.83 -25.95
CA ASP A 48 5.61 15.81 -26.99
C ASP A 48 4.75 14.65 -26.48
N PHE A 49 3.66 14.38 -27.17
CA PHE A 49 2.69 13.37 -26.74
C PHE A 49 3.29 11.98 -26.57
N LEU A 50 4.17 11.55 -27.50
CA LEU A 50 4.73 10.20 -27.43
C LEU A 50 5.79 10.04 -26.34
N ARG A 51 6.55 11.10 -26.08
CA ARG A 51 7.58 11.11 -25.04
C ARG A 51 6.97 11.27 -23.65
N ASP A 52 6.00 12.17 -23.48
CA ASP A 52 5.54 12.64 -22.19
C ASP A 52 4.29 11.91 -21.70
N VAL A 53 3.42 11.46 -22.60
CA VAL A 53 2.17 10.79 -22.27
C VAL A 53 2.13 9.35 -22.77
N GLY A 54 2.24 9.16 -24.07
CA GLY A 54 2.14 7.87 -24.75
C GLY A 54 0.72 7.29 -24.77
N PHE A 55 0.57 6.13 -25.41
CA PHE A 55 -0.70 5.40 -25.40
C PHE A 55 -0.86 4.58 -24.11
N PRO A 56 -2.11 4.42 -23.59
CA PRO A 56 -2.37 3.61 -22.40
C PRO A 56 -1.77 2.20 -22.51
N GLY A 57 -1.09 1.75 -21.47
CA GLY A 57 -0.43 0.45 -21.42
C GLY A 57 0.91 0.35 -22.16
N GLN A 58 1.36 1.43 -22.79
CA GLN A 58 2.66 1.51 -23.49
C GLN A 58 3.59 2.52 -22.82
N TYR A 59 4.90 2.30 -22.98
CA TYR A 59 5.90 3.26 -22.51
C TYR A 59 5.63 4.66 -23.08
N PRO A 60 5.69 5.72 -22.27
CA PRO A 60 6.19 5.82 -20.90
C PRO A 60 5.17 5.49 -19.81
N LEU A 61 3.97 5.01 -20.12
CA LEU A 61 2.90 4.61 -19.21
C LEU A 61 2.24 5.79 -18.44
N THR A 62 2.52 7.02 -18.82
CA THR A 62 1.95 8.21 -18.17
C THR A 62 0.43 8.20 -18.20
N ALA A 63 -0.16 7.90 -19.36
CA ALA A 63 -1.61 7.89 -19.54
C ALA A 63 -2.31 6.84 -18.64
N ALA A 64 -1.85 5.60 -18.65
CA ALA A 64 -2.38 4.53 -17.81
C ALA A 64 -1.48 3.30 -17.84
N SER A 65 -1.55 2.47 -16.78
CA SER A 65 -0.84 1.18 -16.73
C SER A 65 -1.41 0.13 -17.69
N TYR A 66 -2.67 0.25 -18.09
CA TYR A 66 -3.36 -0.72 -18.94
C TYR A 66 -4.04 -0.04 -20.14
N PRO A 67 -4.17 -0.74 -21.29
CA PRO A 67 -4.77 -0.16 -22.50
C PRO A 67 -6.30 0.03 -22.40
N VAL A 68 -6.90 -0.50 -21.33
CA VAL A 68 -8.34 -0.41 -21.07
C VAL A 68 -8.56 -0.07 -19.60
N ASN A 69 -9.68 0.58 -19.31
CA ASN A 69 -10.12 0.71 -17.92
C ASN A 69 -10.56 -0.67 -17.40
N LEU A 70 -10.07 -1.04 -16.21
CA LEU A 70 -10.36 -2.35 -15.60
C LEU A 70 -11.74 -2.43 -14.92
N VAL A 71 -12.60 -1.43 -15.13
CA VAL A 71 -13.99 -1.46 -14.65
C VAL A 71 -14.78 -2.45 -15.50
N PRO A 72 -15.35 -3.51 -14.91
CA PRO A 72 -16.18 -4.44 -15.66
C PRO A 72 -17.46 -3.74 -16.17
N ARG A 73 -17.71 -3.79 -17.46
CA ARG A 73 -19.01 -3.39 -18.01
C ARG A 73 -20.05 -4.42 -17.60
N LEU A 74 -21.17 -3.95 -17.08
CA LEU A 74 -22.32 -4.82 -16.83
C LEU A 74 -22.98 -5.16 -18.17
N GLU A 75 -23.01 -6.45 -18.52
CA GLU A 75 -23.79 -6.88 -19.67
C GLU A 75 -25.29 -6.61 -19.43
N LYS A 76 -25.99 -6.21 -20.48
CA LYS A 76 -27.42 -5.88 -20.42
C LYS A 76 -28.21 -7.11 -19.91
N GLY A 77 -28.82 -6.99 -18.75
CA GLY A 77 -29.57 -8.07 -18.12
C GLY A 77 -28.73 -9.05 -17.26
N ALA A 78 -27.42 -8.89 -17.20
CA ALA A 78 -26.63 -9.62 -16.21
C ALA A 78 -26.97 -9.12 -14.81
N LYS A 79 -27.28 -10.03 -13.90
CA LYS A 79 -27.23 -9.68 -12.47
C LYS A 79 -25.79 -9.17 -12.22
N PRO A 80 -25.61 -8.06 -11.52
CA PRO A 80 -24.28 -7.59 -11.18
C PRO A 80 -23.57 -8.71 -10.42
N GLY A 81 -22.86 -9.58 -11.14
CA GLY A 81 -21.93 -10.50 -10.55
C GLY A 81 -20.95 -9.62 -9.86
N GLY A 82 -20.87 -9.71 -8.53
CA GLY A 82 -20.04 -8.81 -7.77
C GLY A 82 -18.65 -8.77 -8.39
N LEU A 83 -18.12 -7.57 -8.60
CA LEU A 83 -16.71 -7.40 -8.86
C LEU A 83 -15.97 -8.34 -7.93
N ARG A 84 -15.11 -9.23 -8.48
CA ARG A 84 -14.18 -10.01 -7.67
C ARG A 84 -13.21 -9.00 -7.05
N ARG A 85 -13.63 -8.40 -5.96
CA ARG A 85 -12.76 -7.53 -5.18
C ARG A 85 -11.80 -8.41 -4.40
N ALA A 86 -10.55 -8.00 -4.34
CA ALA A 86 -9.69 -8.44 -3.25
C ALA A 86 -10.52 -8.32 -1.96
N GLY A 87 -10.52 -9.37 -1.15
CA GLY A 87 -11.30 -9.40 0.08
C GLY A 87 -11.04 -8.13 0.89
N THR A 88 -12.02 -7.69 1.63
CA THR A 88 -11.86 -6.53 2.51
C THR A 88 -10.70 -6.79 3.46
N TYR A 89 -9.87 -5.77 3.65
CA TYR A 89 -8.86 -5.76 4.70
C TYR A 89 -9.54 -6.09 6.02
N SER A 90 -9.18 -7.20 6.63
CA SER A 90 -9.86 -7.72 7.81
C SER A 90 -9.01 -8.77 8.51
N GLY A 91 -9.24 -8.90 9.76
CA GLY A 91 -8.60 -9.83 10.68
C GLY A 91 -8.68 -9.23 12.08
N TYR A 92 -9.09 -10.02 13.03
CA TYR A 92 -9.14 -9.66 14.43
C TYR A 92 -9.29 -10.90 15.29
N GLY A 93 -8.93 -10.78 16.54
CA GLY A 93 -9.13 -11.82 17.52
C GLY A 93 -8.35 -13.09 17.26
N THR A 94 -9.01 -14.17 17.56
CA THR A 94 -8.49 -15.50 17.29
C THR A 94 -8.66 -15.89 15.81
N PRO A 95 -7.95 -16.91 15.34
CA PRO A 95 -8.20 -17.53 14.02
C PRO A 95 -9.64 -17.90 13.78
N GLU A 96 -10.36 -18.39 14.82
CA GLU A 96 -11.77 -18.73 14.74
C GLU A 96 -12.67 -17.51 14.54
N ASP A 97 -12.40 -16.40 15.24
CA ASP A 97 -13.15 -15.15 15.09
C ASP A 97 -13.03 -14.63 13.66
N THR A 98 -11.82 -14.63 13.13
CA THR A 98 -11.52 -14.22 11.74
C THR A 98 -12.15 -15.17 10.72
N ARG A 99 -12.09 -16.49 10.95
CA ARG A 99 -12.79 -17.49 10.12
C ARG A 99 -14.29 -17.24 10.05
N ASP A 100 -14.91 -17.02 11.20
CA ASP A 100 -16.36 -16.85 11.28
C ASP A 100 -16.80 -15.52 10.67
N TYR A 101 -15.97 -14.49 10.78
CA TYR A 101 -16.15 -13.25 10.03
C TYR A 101 -16.10 -13.49 8.52
N TYR A 102 -15.11 -14.21 7.98
CA TYR A 102 -15.07 -14.53 6.55
C TYR A 102 -16.25 -15.37 6.09
N ARG A 103 -16.73 -16.30 6.90
CA ARG A 103 -17.96 -17.05 6.63
C ARG A 103 -19.19 -16.15 6.55
N LEU A 104 -19.29 -15.16 7.42
CA LEU A 104 -20.36 -14.15 7.40
C LEU A 104 -20.25 -13.28 6.14
N MET A 105 -19.08 -12.77 5.84
CA MET A 105 -18.84 -11.93 4.66
C MET A 105 -19.11 -12.67 3.35
N ALA A 106 -18.76 -13.93 3.26
CA ALA A 106 -19.08 -14.76 2.08
C ALA A 106 -20.59 -14.94 1.84
N LYS A 107 -21.41 -14.85 2.90
CA LYS A 107 -22.88 -14.87 2.79
C LYS A 107 -23.48 -13.52 2.39
N LEU A 108 -22.88 -12.42 2.85
CA LEU A 108 -23.38 -11.06 2.64
C LEU A 108 -22.81 -10.41 1.39
N MET A 109 -21.55 -10.72 1.07
CA MET A 109 -20.81 -10.10 0.00
C MET A 109 -19.90 -11.13 -0.67
N TYR A 110 -19.85 -11.10 -2.02
CA TYR A 110 -18.92 -11.92 -2.75
C TYR A 110 -17.47 -11.45 -2.50
N THR A 111 -16.61 -12.31 -1.95
CA THR A 111 -15.19 -12.00 -1.74
C THR A 111 -14.31 -12.79 -2.70
N GLY A 112 -13.31 -12.14 -3.26
CA GLY A 112 -12.31 -12.79 -4.12
C GLY A 112 -11.20 -13.51 -3.35
N GLY A 113 -11.31 -13.63 -2.03
CA GLY A 113 -10.35 -14.20 -1.09
C GLY A 113 -10.03 -13.26 0.06
N PRO A 114 -9.29 -13.70 1.07
CA PRO A 114 -8.96 -12.89 2.24
C PRO A 114 -7.92 -11.83 1.93
N ASN A 115 -8.04 -10.70 2.62
CA ASN A 115 -6.99 -9.70 2.77
C ASN A 115 -6.68 -9.60 4.27
N LEU A 116 -5.77 -10.47 4.73
CA LEU A 116 -5.50 -10.67 6.15
C LEU A 116 -4.74 -9.50 6.77
N ALA A 117 -5.37 -8.83 7.74
CA ALA A 117 -4.69 -8.02 8.70
C ALA A 117 -4.14 -8.90 9.81
N LEU A 118 -2.85 -8.89 10.04
CA LEU A 118 -2.21 -9.60 11.14
C LEU A 118 -1.98 -8.63 12.30
N ASP A 119 -2.09 -9.13 13.52
CA ASP A 119 -1.91 -8.31 14.70
C ASP A 119 -0.46 -7.85 14.90
N LEU A 120 -0.25 -6.93 15.79
CA LEU A 120 1.07 -6.35 16.04
C LEU A 120 2.07 -7.38 16.57
N PRO A 121 1.72 -8.28 17.52
CA PRO A 121 2.60 -9.37 17.93
C PRO A 121 3.11 -10.21 16.76
N THR A 122 2.20 -10.69 15.90
CA THR A 122 2.55 -11.46 14.71
C THR A 122 3.48 -10.68 13.78
N GLN A 123 3.22 -9.38 13.55
CA GLN A 123 4.05 -8.53 12.68
C GLN A 123 5.46 -8.31 13.25
N CYS A 124 5.61 -8.34 14.57
CA CYS A 124 6.87 -8.17 15.28
C CYS A 124 7.57 -9.50 15.63
N GLY A 125 7.02 -10.63 15.19
CA GLY A 125 7.63 -11.96 15.37
C GLY A 125 7.58 -12.45 16.82
N TYR A 126 6.47 -12.19 17.51
CA TYR A 126 6.20 -12.69 18.87
C TYR A 126 4.99 -13.63 18.87
N ASP A 127 5.09 -14.71 19.64
CA ASP A 127 3.99 -15.61 19.92
C ASP A 127 3.01 -14.99 20.94
N SER A 128 1.75 -15.43 20.88
CA SER A 128 0.69 -14.92 21.75
C SER A 128 0.90 -15.21 23.24
N ASP A 129 1.80 -16.13 23.62
CA ASP A 129 2.12 -16.43 25.01
C ASP A 129 3.34 -15.64 25.55
N ASN A 130 3.92 -14.75 24.77
CA ASN A 130 5.00 -13.88 25.24
C ASN A 130 4.45 -12.74 26.10
N GLU A 131 5.07 -12.50 27.25
CA GLU A 131 4.61 -11.49 28.23
C GLU A 131 4.63 -10.05 27.67
N ILE A 132 5.54 -9.74 26.72
CA ILE A 132 5.70 -8.38 26.17
C ILE A 132 4.49 -7.94 25.32
N VAL A 133 3.67 -8.89 24.83
CA VAL A 133 2.55 -8.61 23.93
C VAL A 133 1.18 -8.66 24.61
N GLU A 134 1.14 -8.75 25.93
CA GLU A 134 -0.10 -8.78 26.70
C GLU A 134 -0.98 -7.57 26.37
N GLY A 135 -2.24 -7.81 26.06
CA GLY A 135 -3.21 -6.79 25.67
C GLY A 135 -3.17 -6.33 24.20
N GLU A 136 -2.22 -6.83 23.39
CA GLU A 136 -2.14 -6.50 21.95
C GLU A 136 -2.57 -7.67 21.04
N ILE A 137 -2.78 -8.86 21.60
CA ILE A 137 -3.12 -10.07 20.85
C ILE A 137 -4.50 -9.93 20.19
N GLY A 138 -4.53 -10.09 18.89
CA GLY A 138 -5.76 -10.01 18.10
C GLY A 138 -6.42 -8.63 18.01
N LYS A 139 -5.76 -7.55 18.46
CA LYS A 139 -6.37 -6.22 18.61
C LYS A 139 -6.57 -5.47 17.30
N VAL A 140 -5.57 -5.43 16.43
CA VAL A 140 -5.60 -4.71 15.14
C VAL A 140 -5.37 -5.63 13.95
N GLY A 141 -5.58 -6.91 14.15
CA GLY A 141 -5.42 -7.97 13.18
C GLY A 141 -5.64 -9.31 13.87
N VAL A 142 -5.56 -10.40 13.12
CA VAL A 142 -5.65 -11.75 13.68
C VAL A 142 -4.30 -12.21 14.20
N ALA A 143 -4.27 -12.85 15.36
CA ALA A 143 -3.10 -13.51 15.91
C ALA A 143 -2.78 -14.78 15.10
N VAL A 144 -1.52 -14.97 14.71
CA VAL A 144 -1.04 -16.16 14.00
C VAL A 144 0.31 -16.58 14.58
N ASP A 145 0.30 -17.68 15.30
CA ASP A 145 1.48 -18.25 15.93
C ASP A 145 2.06 -19.43 15.14
N THR A 146 1.21 -20.24 14.50
CA THR A 146 1.59 -21.50 13.86
C THR A 146 0.77 -21.78 12.60
N LEU A 147 1.12 -22.86 11.85
CA LEU A 147 0.31 -23.37 10.76
C LEU A 147 -1.13 -23.69 11.18
N ARG A 148 -1.35 -24.08 12.45
CA ARG A 148 -2.69 -24.38 12.96
C ARG A 148 -3.65 -23.22 12.81
N ASP A 149 -3.18 -22.00 13.01
CA ASP A 149 -3.97 -20.79 12.90
C ASP A 149 -4.42 -20.55 11.46
N PHE A 150 -3.53 -20.77 10.48
CA PHE A 150 -3.90 -20.74 9.07
C PHE A 150 -4.91 -21.84 8.71
N GLU A 151 -4.76 -23.05 9.23
CA GLU A 151 -5.73 -24.12 9.02
C GLU A 151 -7.12 -23.67 9.45
N VAL A 152 -7.25 -23.06 10.63
CA VAL A 152 -8.52 -22.59 11.18
C VAL A 152 -9.10 -21.44 10.35
N ILE A 153 -8.31 -20.39 10.06
CA ILE A 153 -8.77 -19.25 9.25
C ILE A 153 -9.29 -19.71 7.90
N PHE A 154 -8.52 -20.56 7.22
CA PHE A 154 -8.83 -21.02 5.88
C PHE A 154 -9.90 -22.11 5.80
N GLU A 155 -10.48 -22.59 6.92
CA GLU A 155 -11.72 -23.36 6.91
C GLU A 155 -12.90 -22.58 6.29
N ALA A 156 -12.83 -21.24 6.28
CA ALA A 156 -13.81 -20.41 5.58
C ALA A 156 -13.73 -20.51 4.06
N PHE A 157 -12.62 -21.02 3.53
CA PHE A 157 -12.30 -21.05 2.10
C PHE A 157 -12.09 -22.50 1.65
N THR A 158 -13.14 -23.11 1.10
CA THR A 158 -13.17 -24.49 0.62
C THR A 158 -13.98 -24.61 -0.66
N GLY A 159 -13.83 -25.71 -1.38
CA GLY A 159 -14.60 -26.00 -2.60
C GLY A 159 -14.35 -24.97 -3.70
N ASN A 160 -15.37 -24.20 -4.08
CA ASN A 160 -15.26 -23.17 -5.13
C ASN A 160 -14.48 -21.92 -4.68
N LEU A 161 -14.16 -21.82 -3.41
CA LEU A 161 -13.35 -20.75 -2.81
C LEU A 161 -12.04 -21.29 -2.24
N ASP A 162 -11.58 -22.48 -2.64
CA ASP A 162 -10.32 -23.01 -2.12
C ASP A 162 -9.10 -22.22 -2.61
N LEU A 163 -7.95 -22.47 -2.03
CA LEU A 163 -6.72 -21.66 -2.17
C LEU A 163 -6.29 -21.45 -3.63
N ASP A 164 -6.59 -22.39 -4.53
CA ASP A 164 -6.31 -22.29 -5.97
C ASP A 164 -7.36 -21.45 -6.74
N LYS A 165 -8.47 -21.08 -6.11
CA LYS A 165 -9.57 -20.30 -6.71
C LYS A 165 -9.61 -18.85 -6.25
N ILE A 166 -9.00 -18.56 -5.10
CA ILE A 166 -8.99 -17.23 -4.48
C ILE A 166 -7.61 -16.57 -4.60
N ALA A 167 -7.54 -15.28 -4.27
CA ALA A 167 -6.28 -14.57 -4.05
C ALA A 167 -6.15 -14.22 -2.57
N THR A 168 -5.08 -14.66 -1.92
CA THR A 168 -4.81 -14.38 -0.51
C THR A 168 -3.82 -13.25 -0.37
N ASN A 169 -4.25 -12.11 0.17
CA ASN A 169 -3.36 -11.01 0.52
C ASN A 169 -3.08 -11.00 2.02
N MET A 170 -1.88 -10.59 2.42
CA MET A 170 -1.45 -10.58 3.81
C MET A 170 -0.69 -9.29 4.11
N THR A 171 -1.11 -8.57 5.16
CA THR A 171 -0.35 -7.42 5.66
C THR A 171 0.72 -7.89 6.63
N ILE A 172 1.85 -8.27 6.09
CA ILE A 172 3.00 -8.79 6.83
C ILE A 172 4.31 -8.37 6.14
N ASN A 173 5.30 -7.98 6.91
CA ASN A 173 6.58 -7.47 6.42
C ASN A 173 7.77 -8.25 6.98
N ALA A 174 8.23 -7.98 8.18
CA ALA A 174 9.44 -8.57 8.73
C ALA A 174 9.41 -10.12 8.73
N PRO A 175 8.38 -10.81 9.24
CA PRO A 175 8.30 -12.27 9.19
C PRO A 175 7.49 -12.80 7.99
N ALA A 176 7.41 -12.05 6.87
CA ALA A 176 6.60 -12.45 5.70
C ALA A 176 6.96 -13.84 5.18
N ASN A 177 8.24 -14.19 5.19
CA ASN A 177 8.73 -15.49 4.75
C ASN A 177 8.09 -16.65 5.54
N ILE A 178 7.99 -16.49 6.86
CA ILE A 178 7.44 -17.52 7.76
C ILE A 178 5.95 -17.69 7.52
N LEU A 179 5.20 -16.59 7.37
CA LEU A 179 3.75 -16.65 7.09
C LEU A 179 3.46 -17.24 5.71
N VAL A 180 4.26 -16.89 4.70
CA VAL A 180 4.16 -17.50 3.36
C VAL A 180 4.49 -18.99 3.43
N ALA A 181 5.48 -19.39 4.21
CA ALA A 181 5.79 -20.81 4.40
C ALA A 181 4.63 -21.58 5.05
N MET A 182 3.93 -21.01 6.02
CA MET A 182 2.70 -21.58 6.58
C MET A 182 1.60 -21.72 5.52
N TYR A 183 1.43 -20.72 4.64
CA TYR A 183 0.46 -20.78 3.55
C TYR A 183 0.81 -21.85 2.51
N VAL A 184 2.09 -22.02 2.20
CA VAL A 184 2.60 -23.11 1.34
C VAL A 184 2.34 -24.48 1.97
N ALA A 185 2.69 -24.64 3.25
CA ALA A 185 2.46 -25.91 3.97
C ALA A 185 0.97 -26.26 4.04
N LEU A 186 0.08 -25.27 4.21
CA LEU A 186 -1.37 -25.48 4.15
C LEU A 186 -1.82 -25.96 2.77
N ALA A 187 -1.31 -25.35 1.70
CA ALA A 187 -1.65 -25.74 0.33
C ALA A 187 -1.21 -27.19 0.03
N GLU A 188 0.01 -27.55 0.43
CA GLU A 188 0.52 -28.92 0.30
C GLU A 188 -0.34 -29.91 1.07
N LYS A 189 -0.72 -29.60 2.31
CA LYS A 189 -1.59 -30.44 3.14
C LYS A 189 -2.97 -30.67 2.50
N ARG A 190 -3.46 -29.68 1.72
CA ARG A 190 -4.70 -29.80 0.95
C ARG A 190 -4.52 -30.42 -0.45
N GLY A 191 -3.30 -30.81 -0.83
CA GLY A 191 -3.00 -31.34 -2.16
C GLY A 191 -3.14 -30.31 -3.29
N ILE A 192 -3.01 -29.02 -2.98
CA ILE A 192 -3.14 -27.94 -3.94
C ILE A 192 -1.76 -27.60 -4.52
N SER A 193 -1.69 -27.53 -5.85
CA SER A 193 -0.45 -27.15 -6.55
C SER A 193 -0.03 -25.72 -6.21
N LEU A 194 1.20 -25.54 -5.79
CA LEU A 194 1.80 -24.23 -5.45
C LEU A 194 1.75 -23.25 -6.62
N ALA A 195 1.87 -23.75 -7.86
CA ALA A 195 1.80 -22.91 -9.07
C ALA A 195 0.42 -22.24 -9.28
N LYS A 196 -0.62 -22.68 -8.57
CA LYS A 196 -1.98 -22.10 -8.64
C LYS A 196 -2.28 -21.10 -7.54
N LEU A 197 -1.42 -21.00 -6.52
CA LEU A 197 -1.60 -20.05 -5.43
C LEU A 197 -1.49 -18.62 -5.95
N LYS A 198 -2.42 -17.78 -5.54
CA LYS A 198 -2.52 -16.35 -5.93
C LYS A 198 -2.60 -15.49 -4.69
N GLY A 199 -2.09 -14.29 -4.80
CA GLY A 199 -2.17 -13.32 -3.71
C GLY A 199 -0.92 -12.45 -3.64
N THR A 200 -0.83 -11.69 -2.55
CA THR A 200 0.26 -10.76 -2.33
C THR A 200 0.56 -10.66 -0.83
N PRO A 201 1.70 -11.15 -0.34
CA PRO A 201 2.21 -10.68 0.94
C PRO A 201 2.67 -9.23 0.75
N GLN A 202 2.49 -8.38 1.76
CA GLN A 202 2.99 -7.01 1.63
C GLN A 202 4.51 -7.01 1.44
N ASN A 203 5.26 -7.71 2.30
CA ASN A 203 6.69 -7.96 2.15
C ASN A 203 7.50 -6.71 1.71
N ASP A 204 7.16 -5.55 2.31
CA ASP A 204 7.75 -4.24 2.06
C ASP A 204 8.49 -3.78 3.32
N ILE A 205 9.64 -4.40 3.57
CA ILE A 205 10.35 -4.22 4.85
C ILE A 205 11.00 -2.83 4.95
N LEU A 206 11.48 -2.25 3.85
CA LEU A 206 12.20 -0.98 3.90
C LEU A 206 11.32 0.17 4.42
N LYS A 207 10.01 0.19 4.05
CA LYS A 207 9.11 1.22 4.57
C LYS A 207 8.88 1.10 6.08
N GLU A 208 9.05 -0.08 6.66
CA GLU A 208 8.91 -0.26 8.11
C GLU A 208 9.98 0.51 8.88
N PHE A 209 11.21 0.52 8.36
CA PHE A 209 12.30 1.32 8.93
C PHE A 209 12.10 2.83 8.72
N ILE A 210 11.39 3.21 7.66
CA ILE A 210 11.20 4.62 7.30
C ILE A 210 10.10 5.27 8.13
N SER A 211 8.96 4.57 8.34
CA SER A 211 7.77 5.23 8.87
C SER A 211 6.82 4.39 9.74
N ARG A 212 6.74 3.05 9.56
CA ARG A 212 5.68 2.27 10.22
C ARG A 212 6.13 1.55 11.50
N GLY A 213 7.38 1.07 11.54
CA GLY A 213 8.00 0.58 12.77
C GLY A 213 7.82 -0.91 13.08
N THR A 214 7.19 -1.72 12.22
CA THR A 214 7.06 -3.18 12.44
C THR A 214 8.20 -3.97 11.79
N TYR A 215 9.42 -3.70 12.22
CA TYR A 215 10.65 -4.41 11.85
C TYR A 215 11.13 -5.30 12.98
N ILE A 216 11.99 -6.26 12.69
CA ILE A 216 12.63 -7.17 13.65
C ILE A 216 14.15 -7.09 13.51
N PHE A 217 14.66 -7.47 12.35
CA PHE A 217 16.09 -7.57 12.06
C PHE A 217 16.64 -6.27 11.46
N PRO A 218 17.98 -6.07 11.47
CA PRO A 218 18.58 -4.95 10.76
C PRO A 218 18.24 -4.91 9.27
N PRO A 219 18.37 -3.74 8.60
CA PRO A 219 17.98 -3.59 7.19
C PRO A 219 18.64 -4.61 6.24
N ARG A 220 19.94 -4.87 6.37
CA ARG A 220 20.65 -5.80 5.46
C ARG A 220 20.20 -7.26 5.58
N PRO A 221 20.12 -7.87 6.78
CA PRO A 221 19.51 -9.19 6.95
C PRO A 221 18.06 -9.24 6.47
N SER A 222 17.28 -8.17 6.68
CA SER A 222 15.92 -8.07 6.17
C SER A 222 15.87 -8.10 4.64
N MET A 223 16.81 -7.47 3.96
CA MET A 223 16.93 -7.52 2.49
C MET A 223 17.34 -8.91 2.00
N ARG A 224 18.18 -9.64 2.75
CA ARG A 224 18.43 -11.06 2.49
C ARG A 224 17.16 -11.89 2.56
N MET A 225 16.35 -11.71 3.61
CA MET A 225 15.05 -12.39 3.74
C MET A 225 14.14 -12.09 2.54
N PHE A 226 14.12 -10.82 2.08
CA PHE A 226 13.40 -10.43 0.88
C PHE A 226 13.92 -11.15 -0.37
N ARG A 227 15.25 -11.21 -0.57
CA ARG A 227 15.88 -11.92 -1.69
C ARG A 227 15.51 -13.41 -1.71
N ASP A 228 15.55 -14.06 -0.55
CA ASP A 228 15.19 -15.46 -0.42
C ASP A 228 13.74 -15.74 -0.84
N SER A 229 12.81 -14.88 -0.41
CA SER A 229 11.41 -14.96 -0.85
C SER A 229 11.27 -14.67 -2.35
N LEU A 230 11.95 -13.66 -2.88
CA LEU A 230 11.91 -13.29 -4.30
C LEU A 230 12.32 -14.47 -5.20
N VAL A 231 13.41 -15.17 -4.87
CA VAL A 231 13.86 -16.37 -5.59
C VAL A 231 12.81 -17.47 -5.49
N PHE A 232 12.39 -17.80 -4.27
CA PHE A 232 11.40 -18.85 -4.03
C PHE A 232 10.07 -18.60 -4.76
N PHE A 233 9.55 -17.38 -4.74
CA PHE A 233 8.34 -17.00 -5.47
C PHE A 233 8.53 -17.15 -6.98
N THR A 234 9.71 -16.80 -7.48
CA THR A 234 9.98 -16.86 -8.92
C THR A 234 10.01 -18.30 -9.42
N GLU A 235 10.51 -19.21 -8.61
CA GLU A 235 10.65 -20.63 -8.95
C GLU A 235 9.41 -21.46 -8.62
N SER A 236 8.78 -21.23 -7.47
CA SER A 236 7.77 -22.14 -6.91
C SER A 236 6.35 -21.56 -6.90
N LEU A 237 6.17 -20.23 -6.90
CA LEU A 237 4.90 -19.54 -6.75
C LEU A 237 4.61 -18.57 -7.91
N PRO A 238 4.62 -19.02 -9.18
CA PRO A 238 4.60 -18.13 -10.35
C PRO A 238 3.34 -17.26 -10.47
N ALA A 239 2.24 -17.60 -9.81
CA ALA A 239 0.99 -16.85 -9.83
C ALA A 239 0.82 -15.89 -8.64
N MET A 240 1.71 -15.94 -7.64
CA MET A 240 1.71 -14.97 -6.54
C MET A 240 2.53 -13.73 -6.88
N ASN A 241 2.10 -12.56 -6.39
CA ASN A 241 2.94 -11.37 -6.39
C ASN A 241 4.04 -11.52 -5.33
N ILE A 242 5.21 -10.98 -5.61
CA ILE A 242 6.38 -11.11 -4.75
C ILE A 242 6.24 -10.21 -3.53
N ASN A 243 5.75 -9.01 -3.77
CA ASN A 243 5.51 -8.02 -2.72
C ASN A 243 4.35 -7.09 -3.09
N GLY A 244 3.96 -6.28 -2.11
CA GLY A 244 3.08 -5.14 -2.28
C GLY A 244 3.69 -3.94 -1.59
N PHE A 245 4.59 -3.23 -2.28
CA PHE A 245 5.25 -2.07 -1.71
C PHE A 245 4.56 -0.76 -2.10
N GLY A 246 4.82 0.32 -1.38
CA GLY A 246 4.20 1.61 -1.69
C GLY A 246 4.49 2.72 -0.69
N GLY A 247 4.06 3.93 -1.07
CA GLY A 247 4.33 5.16 -0.36
C GLY A 247 3.33 5.55 0.74
N ALA A 248 2.18 4.88 0.83
CA ALA A 248 1.10 5.32 1.72
C ALA A 248 1.56 5.56 3.17
N HIS A 249 2.30 4.61 3.76
CA HIS A 249 2.81 4.77 5.12
C HIS A 249 3.88 5.87 5.24
N ILE A 250 4.70 6.04 4.19
CA ILE A 250 5.71 7.11 4.11
C ILE A 250 5.00 8.47 4.10
N ARG A 251 3.93 8.60 3.31
CA ARG A 251 3.09 9.81 3.26
C ARG A 251 2.42 10.10 4.61
N GLU A 252 1.83 9.08 5.23
CA GLU A 252 1.17 9.21 6.52
C GLU A 252 2.15 9.47 7.67
N GLY A 253 3.42 9.11 7.52
CA GLY A 253 4.52 9.55 8.40
C GLY A 253 4.84 11.04 8.28
N GLY A 254 4.32 11.75 7.27
CA GLY A 254 4.47 13.18 7.07
C GLY A 254 5.35 13.59 5.88
N ALA A 255 5.74 12.67 5.01
CA ALA A 255 6.48 12.98 3.79
C ALA A 255 5.70 13.92 2.86
N THR A 256 6.40 14.74 2.10
CA THR A 256 5.82 15.44 0.95
C THR A 256 5.49 14.45 -0.16
N ARG A 257 4.77 14.88 -1.22
CA ARG A 257 4.45 14.00 -2.37
C ARG A 257 5.73 13.57 -3.10
N GLU A 258 6.67 14.47 -3.26
CA GLU A 258 7.95 14.23 -3.94
C GLU A 258 8.83 13.25 -3.13
N GLN A 259 8.87 13.40 -1.80
CA GLN A 259 9.55 12.48 -0.90
C GLN A 259 8.89 11.09 -0.89
N GLU A 260 7.55 11.04 -0.84
CA GLU A 260 6.80 9.79 -0.94
C GLU A 260 7.18 9.04 -2.21
N LEU A 261 7.16 9.73 -3.37
CA LEU A 261 7.52 9.13 -4.65
C LEU A 261 8.97 8.67 -4.68
N ALA A 262 9.90 9.55 -4.31
CA ALA A 262 11.33 9.26 -4.35
C ALA A 262 11.72 8.08 -3.44
N PHE A 263 11.22 8.05 -2.20
CA PHE A 263 11.55 6.99 -1.25
C PHE A 263 10.89 5.66 -1.63
N THR A 264 9.68 5.70 -2.20
CA THR A 264 9.03 4.51 -2.75
C THR A 264 9.84 3.95 -3.93
N MET A 265 10.31 4.81 -4.84
CA MET A 265 11.14 4.38 -5.97
C MET A 265 12.50 3.85 -5.50
N ALA A 266 13.13 4.50 -4.51
CA ALA A 266 14.39 4.02 -3.91
C ALA A 266 14.24 2.62 -3.30
N ASN A 267 13.13 2.36 -2.59
CA ASN A 267 12.83 1.02 -2.08
C ASN A 267 12.61 0.02 -3.21
N GLY A 268 11.84 0.40 -4.22
CA GLY A 268 11.63 -0.44 -5.41
C GLY A 268 12.93 -0.79 -6.13
N ILE A 269 13.83 0.16 -6.30
CA ILE A 269 15.16 -0.04 -6.89
C ILE A 269 15.97 -1.04 -6.04
N ALA A 270 15.98 -0.89 -4.71
CA ALA A 270 16.67 -1.81 -3.82
C ALA A 270 16.12 -3.24 -3.95
N TYR A 271 14.80 -3.41 -3.99
CA TYR A 271 14.16 -4.71 -4.18
C TYR A 271 14.45 -5.33 -5.56
N LEU A 272 14.42 -4.54 -6.64
CA LEU A 272 14.76 -5.00 -7.98
C LEU A 272 16.23 -5.45 -8.05
N GLN A 273 17.12 -4.70 -7.39
CA GLN A 273 18.54 -5.01 -7.37
C GLN A 273 18.82 -6.36 -6.69
N GLU A 274 18.09 -6.73 -5.64
CA GLU A 274 18.21 -8.06 -5.02
C GLU A 274 17.87 -9.19 -6.00
N GLY A 275 16.86 -8.99 -6.87
CA GLY A 275 16.54 -9.95 -7.92
C GLY A 275 17.67 -10.09 -8.96
N ILE A 276 18.25 -8.97 -9.38
CA ILE A 276 19.39 -8.97 -10.30
C ILE A 276 20.62 -9.62 -9.66
N ASN A 277 20.90 -9.30 -8.39
CA ASN A 277 22.02 -9.90 -7.65
C ASN A 277 21.86 -11.42 -7.48
N ALA A 278 20.62 -11.90 -7.38
CA ALA A 278 20.30 -13.33 -7.37
C ALA A 278 20.34 -14.00 -8.76
N GLY A 279 20.72 -13.26 -9.82
CA GLY A 279 20.81 -13.79 -11.19
C GLY A 279 19.49 -13.93 -11.93
N LEU A 280 18.39 -13.35 -11.41
CA LEU A 280 17.07 -13.45 -12.03
C LEU A 280 16.93 -12.47 -13.21
N ASN A 281 16.19 -12.89 -14.23
CA ASN A 281 15.85 -12.02 -15.34
C ASN A 281 14.77 -11.01 -14.92
N ILE A 282 14.99 -9.71 -15.16
CA ILE A 282 14.07 -8.63 -14.79
C ILE A 282 12.64 -8.86 -15.32
N ASP A 283 12.49 -9.32 -16.57
CA ASP A 283 11.19 -9.60 -17.19
C ASP A 283 10.51 -10.89 -16.70
N ALA A 284 11.19 -11.67 -15.83
CA ALA A 284 10.59 -12.84 -15.18
C ALA A 284 9.96 -12.49 -13.83
N PHE A 285 10.53 -11.53 -13.09
CA PHE A 285 10.04 -11.22 -11.74
C PHE A 285 9.39 -9.83 -11.61
N ALA A 286 9.85 -8.79 -12.31
CA ALA A 286 9.29 -7.45 -12.20
C ALA A 286 7.78 -7.34 -12.50
N PRO A 287 7.18 -8.11 -13.43
CA PRO A 287 5.72 -8.10 -13.63
C PRO A 287 4.89 -8.48 -12.40
N ARG A 288 5.53 -9.10 -11.40
CA ARG A 288 4.89 -9.54 -10.15
C ARG A 288 5.18 -8.62 -8.96
N PHE A 289 5.87 -7.50 -9.19
CA PHE A 289 5.92 -6.41 -8.24
C PHE A 289 4.58 -5.68 -8.24
N SER A 290 4.00 -5.51 -7.07
CA SER A 290 2.71 -4.85 -6.88
C SER A 290 2.88 -3.61 -6.01
N PHE A 291 2.11 -2.57 -6.29
CA PHE A 291 2.08 -1.38 -5.46
C PHE A 291 0.84 -1.44 -4.56
N VAL A 292 1.02 -1.43 -3.26
CA VAL A 292 -0.09 -1.43 -2.27
C VAL A 292 -0.66 -0.04 -2.05
N GLY A 293 -0.24 0.92 -2.85
CA GLY A 293 -0.82 2.24 -2.87
C GLY A 293 0.13 3.35 -2.43
N PHE A 294 -0.29 4.53 -2.79
CA PHE A 294 0.28 5.79 -2.35
C PHE A 294 -0.65 6.44 -1.32
N GLY A 295 -0.14 7.33 -0.48
CA GLY A 295 -0.95 8.14 0.39
C GLY A 295 -1.81 9.13 -0.40
N GLY A 296 -2.95 9.52 0.13
CA GLY A 296 -3.82 10.49 -0.52
C GLY A 296 -3.39 11.93 -0.30
N SER A 297 -3.91 12.81 -1.16
CA SER A 297 -3.84 14.24 -0.99
C SER A 297 -5.17 14.89 -1.32
N MET A 298 -5.51 15.98 -0.62
CA MET A 298 -6.67 16.80 -0.95
C MET A 298 -6.36 17.85 -2.04
N GLU A 299 -5.10 17.95 -2.48
CA GLU A 299 -4.68 18.79 -3.59
C GLU A 299 -5.01 18.10 -4.93
N PHE A 300 -6.23 18.27 -5.39
CA PHE A 300 -6.88 17.49 -6.45
C PHE A 300 -6.03 17.31 -7.72
N PHE A 301 -5.52 18.40 -8.30
CA PHE A 301 -4.72 18.33 -9.53
C PHE A 301 -3.32 17.76 -9.30
N LYS A 302 -2.73 18.03 -8.14
CA LYS A 302 -1.45 17.41 -7.77
C LYS A 302 -1.60 15.91 -7.56
N GLU A 303 -2.75 15.45 -7.07
CA GLU A 303 -3.05 14.02 -6.97
C GLU A 303 -3.07 13.35 -8.35
N ILE A 304 -3.73 13.96 -9.32
CA ILE A 304 -3.77 13.48 -10.70
C ILE A 304 -2.34 13.44 -11.30
N ALA A 305 -1.60 14.54 -11.18
CA ALA A 305 -0.25 14.67 -11.69
C ALA A 305 0.73 13.68 -11.01
N PHE A 306 0.58 13.45 -9.72
CA PHE A 306 1.38 12.50 -8.95
C PHE A 306 1.27 11.07 -9.49
N HIS A 307 0.06 10.60 -9.75
CA HIS A 307 -0.15 9.27 -10.31
C HIS A 307 0.43 9.12 -11.72
N ARG A 308 0.37 10.16 -12.52
CA ARG A 308 0.97 10.22 -13.87
C ARG A 308 2.50 10.19 -13.78
N ALA A 309 3.09 11.03 -12.93
CA ALA A 309 4.52 11.09 -12.66
C ALA A 309 5.05 9.76 -12.11
N SER A 310 4.35 9.13 -11.17
CA SER A 310 4.79 7.87 -10.59
C SER A 310 4.87 6.73 -11.61
N ARG A 311 3.89 6.61 -12.52
CA ARG A 311 3.94 5.62 -13.60
C ARG A 311 5.09 5.86 -14.56
N ARG A 312 5.29 7.12 -14.97
CA ARG A 312 6.36 7.51 -15.89
C ARG A 312 7.74 7.27 -15.28
N MET A 313 7.94 7.67 -14.04
CA MET A 313 9.19 7.47 -13.31
C MET A 313 9.52 5.99 -13.14
N TRP A 314 8.56 5.17 -12.73
CA TRP A 314 8.75 3.72 -12.61
C TRP A 314 9.10 3.07 -13.94
N ALA A 315 8.40 3.42 -15.01
CA ALA A 315 8.66 2.90 -16.35
C ALA A 315 10.07 3.24 -16.85
N LYS A 316 10.55 4.47 -16.59
CA LYS A 316 11.93 4.89 -16.90
C LYS A 316 12.95 4.07 -16.10
N ILE A 317 12.75 3.89 -14.79
CA ILE A 317 13.61 3.08 -13.93
C ILE A 317 13.74 1.66 -14.49
N LEU A 318 12.62 0.99 -14.78
CA LEU A 318 12.65 -0.39 -15.27
C LEU A 318 13.31 -0.50 -16.65
N LYS A 319 13.00 0.40 -17.57
CA LYS A 319 13.51 0.38 -18.94
C LYS A 319 14.98 0.79 -19.01
N GLU A 320 15.30 1.93 -18.44
CA GLU A 320 16.60 2.59 -18.68
C GLU A 320 17.69 2.06 -17.74
N ARG A 321 17.32 1.76 -16.47
CA ARG A 321 18.27 1.28 -15.47
C ARG A 321 18.38 -0.25 -15.45
N PHE A 322 17.25 -0.97 -15.52
CA PHE A 322 17.21 -2.43 -15.41
C PHE A 322 17.07 -3.16 -16.75
N GLY A 323 16.90 -2.42 -17.85
CA GLY A 323 16.84 -2.99 -19.19
C GLY A 323 15.60 -3.85 -19.47
N ALA A 324 14.48 -3.62 -18.74
CA ALA A 324 13.23 -4.31 -18.96
C ALA A 324 12.71 -4.08 -20.38
N LYS A 325 12.23 -5.15 -21.03
CA LYS A 325 11.75 -5.12 -22.42
C LYS A 325 10.25 -5.24 -22.52
N LYS A 326 9.62 -5.90 -21.53
CA LYS A 326 8.16 -6.13 -21.53
C LYS A 326 7.44 -4.96 -20.90
N SER A 327 6.33 -4.52 -21.51
CA SER A 327 5.45 -3.49 -20.94
C SER A 327 4.94 -3.89 -19.55
N GLU A 328 4.67 -5.17 -19.35
CA GLU A 328 4.22 -5.74 -18.07
C GLU A 328 5.23 -5.51 -16.95
N SER A 329 6.52 -5.54 -17.24
CA SER A 329 7.59 -5.30 -16.27
C SER A 329 7.65 -3.84 -15.82
N MET A 330 7.28 -2.92 -16.69
CA MET A 330 7.35 -1.47 -16.48
C MET A 330 6.09 -0.86 -15.83
N ARG A 331 5.03 -1.66 -15.64
CA ARG A 331 3.77 -1.18 -15.08
C ARG A 331 3.85 -0.95 -13.59
N ILE A 332 3.20 0.10 -13.13
CA ILE A 332 2.69 0.14 -11.75
C ILE A 332 1.43 -0.72 -11.71
N ARG A 333 1.54 -1.90 -11.12
CA ARG A 333 0.43 -2.83 -10.94
C ARG A 333 -0.31 -2.50 -9.65
N SER A 334 -1.64 -2.52 -9.70
CA SER A 334 -2.50 -2.25 -8.53
C SER A 334 -2.31 -0.86 -7.90
N GLN A 335 -1.93 0.13 -8.71
CA GLN A 335 -1.84 1.51 -8.24
C GLN A 335 -3.18 1.98 -7.69
N TYR A 336 -3.22 2.35 -6.43
CA TYR A 336 -4.36 3.00 -5.81
C TYR A 336 -3.89 4.02 -4.77
N THR A 337 -4.79 4.89 -4.36
CA THR A 337 -4.54 5.88 -3.32
C THR A 337 -5.26 5.48 -2.04
N ALA A 338 -4.56 5.51 -0.93
CA ALA A 338 -5.14 5.30 0.38
C ALA A 338 -5.68 6.63 0.94
N TYR A 339 -7.01 6.77 1.00
CA TYR A 339 -7.67 7.93 1.62
C TYR A 339 -8.12 7.59 3.05
N SER A 340 -7.25 6.98 3.83
CA SER A 340 -7.56 6.48 5.18
C SER A 340 -6.76 7.14 6.30
N GLY A 341 -5.72 7.89 5.98
CA GLY A 341 -4.80 8.44 6.95
C GLY A 341 -5.01 9.92 7.26
N ILE A 342 -4.13 10.46 8.09
CA ILE A 342 -4.16 11.86 8.53
C ILE A 342 -3.97 12.87 7.40
N SER A 343 -3.48 12.42 6.25
CA SER A 343 -3.30 13.28 5.07
C SER A 343 -4.62 13.67 4.42
N THR A 344 -5.69 12.87 4.59
CA THR A 344 -6.95 13.04 3.87
C THR A 344 -8.19 12.97 4.74
N THR A 345 -8.16 12.26 5.86
CA THR A 345 -9.34 12.04 6.70
C THR A 345 -9.18 12.64 8.10
N THR A 346 -10.28 12.91 8.77
CA THR A 346 -10.29 13.51 10.10
C THR A 346 -11.23 12.75 11.03
N LYS A 347 -10.88 12.74 12.32
CA LYS A 347 -11.76 12.19 13.36
C LYS A 347 -12.97 13.10 13.59
N GLN A 348 -12.73 14.43 13.54
CA GLN A 348 -13.78 15.43 13.69
C GLN A 348 -14.70 15.40 12.47
N ARG A 349 -16.01 15.47 12.69
CA ARG A 349 -17.03 15.44 11.64
C ARG A 349 -16.79 14.31 10.63
N ALA A 350 -16.65 13.08 11.14
CA ALA A 350 -16.23 11.90 10.37
C ALA A 350 -17.03 11.68 9.08
N LEU A 351 -18.32 12.02 9.02
CA LEU A 351 -19.14 11.94 7.79
C LEU A 351 -18.56 12.73 6.62
N ASN A 352 -17.84 13.84 6.87
CA ASN A 352 -17.19 14.62 5.82
C ASN A 352 -16.10 13.82 5.09
N ASN A 353 -15.61 12.75 5.70
CA ASN A 353 -14.62 11.89 5.06
C ASN A 353 -15.18 11.17 3.84
N LEU A 354 -16.50 10.93 3.75
CA LEU A 354 -17.11 10.41 2.53
C LEU A 354 -16.89 11.36 1.35
N THR A 355 -17.13 12.67 1.56
CA THR A 355 -16.87 13.69 0.52
C THR A 355 -15.38 13.74 0.15
N ARG A 356 -14.47 13.73 1.12
CA ARG A 356 -13.03 13.74 0.87
C ARG A 356 -12.59 12.53 0.05
N SER A 357 -13.09 11.36 0.41
CA SER A 357 -12.78 10.10 -0.28
C SER A 357 -13.31 10.07 -1.71
N VAL A 358 -14.54 10.59 -1.94
CA VAL A 358 -15.13 10.70 -3.29
C VAL A 358 -14.28 11.63 -4.18
N ILE A 359 -13.89 12.81 -3.68
CA ILE A 359 -13.02 13.75 -4.42
C ILE A 359 -11.71 13.08 -4.80
N GLY A 360 -11.10 12.36 -3.88
CA GLY A 360 -9.88 11.62 -4.14
C GLY A 360 -10.05 10.48 -5.14
N ALA A 361 -11.15 9.73 -5.07
CA ALA A 361 -11.44 8.68 -6.03
C ALA A 361 -11.66 9.24 -7.45
N VAL A 362 -12.28 10.41 -7.58
CA VAL A 362 -12.38 11.15 -8.86
C VAL A 362 -11.00 11.49 -9.41
N ALA A 363 -10.10 12.02 -8.56
CA ALA A 363 -8.72 12.29 -8.99
C ALA A 363 -8.01 11.02 -9.48
N GLY A 364 -8.17 9.90 -8.77
CA GLY A 364 -7.64 8.61 -9.17
C GLY A 364 -8.12 8.15 -10.55
N VAL A 365 -9.42 8.25 -10.83
CA VAL A 365 -10.01 7.92 -12.14
C VAL A 365 -9.47 8.84 -13.23
N LEU A 366 -9.48 10.14 -13.00
CA LEU A 366 -9.01 11.13 -13.99
C LEU A 366 -7.50 11.03 -14.27
N SER A 367 -6.74 10.41 -13.37
CA SER A 367 -5.32 10.14 -13.61
C SER A 367 -5.05 8.93 -14.52
N GLY A 368 -6.06 8.25 -15.01
CA GLY A 368 -5.92 7.00 -15.77
C GLY A 368 -5.87 5.73 -14.91
N GLY A 369 -6.15 5.85 -13.60
CA GLY A 369 -6.28 4.72 -12.68
C GLY A 369 -7.69 4.11 -12.66
N PRO A 370 -7.85 2.87 -12.15
CA PRO A 370 -9.16 2.32 -11.89
C PRO A 370 -9.80 3.02 -10.69
N PRO A 371 -11.14 3.14 -10.65
CA PRO A 371 -11.81 3.56 -9.44
C PRO A 371 -11.62 2.51 -8.36
N LEU A 372 -11.22 2.95 -7.20
CA LEU A 372 -10.93 2.07 -6.08
C LEU A 372 -11.93 2.29 -4.96
N ALA A 373 -12.23 1.21 -4.24
CA ALA A 373 -12.95 1.31 -3.01
C ALA A 373 -12.09 2.10 -2.00
N PHE A 374 -12.64 3.16 -1.48
CA PHE A 374 -12.03 3.93 -0.40
C PHE A 374 -12.54 3.43 0.96
N PRO A 375 -11.82 3.71 2.05
CA PRO A 375 -12.22 3.30 3.38
C PRO A 375 -13.56 3.95 3.77
N PRO A 376 -14.31 3.33 4.65
CA PRO A 376 -15.49 3.92 5.27
C PRO A 376 -15.16 5.24 5.98
N TYR A 377 -16.12 6.14 6.05
CA TYR A 377 -15.95 7.47 6.65
C TYR A 377 -15.55 7.44 8.13
N ASP A 378 -15.84 6.34 8.82
CA ASP A 378 -15.56 6.11 10.24
C ASP A 378 -14.19 5.46 10.52
N GLU A 379 -13.39 5.17 9.50
CA GLU A 379 -12.03 4.65 9.62
C GLU A 379 -11.17 5.41 10.66
N PRO A 380 -11.13 6.78 10.66
CA PRO A 380 -10.29 7.52 11.59
C PRO A 380 -10.72 7.43 13.05
N LEU A 381 -11.89 6.88 13.35
CA LEU A 381 -12.33 6.67 14.72
C LEU A 381 -11.58 5.54 15.41
N GLY A 382 -10.93 4.64 14.62
CA GLY A 382 -10.09 3.56 15.14
C GLY A 382 -10.85 2.44 15.86
N LEU A 383 -12.17 2.35 15.64
CA LEU A 383 -13.05 1.41 16.32
C LEU A 383 -13.53 0.25 15.42
N GLY A 384 -12.96 0.13 14.23
CA GLY A 384 -13.49 -0.70 13.14
C GLY A 384 -14.57 0.04 12.35
N TRP A 385 -15.08 -0.61 11.32
CA TRP A 385 -16.02 0.02 10.39
C TRP A 385 -17.44 -0.38 10.69
N SER A 386 -18.37 0.58 10.66
CA SER A 386 -19.80 0.26 10.66
C SER A 386 -20.21 -0.34 9.31
N LEU A 387 -21.21 -1.21 9.30
CA LEU A 387 -21.74 -1.78 8.06
C LEU A 387 -22.33 -0.69 7.16
N GLU A 388 -22.93 0.33 7.75
CA GLU A 388 -23.48 1.49 7.03
C GLU A 388 -22.36 2.30 6.34
N ALA A 389 -21.33 2.69 7.06
CA ALA A 389 -20.21 3.44 6.50
C ALA A 389 -19.54 2.68 5.36
N ARG A 390 -19.40 1.38 5.53
CA ARG A 390 -18.87 0.49 4.49
C ARG A 390 -19.78 0.42 3.26
N GLN A 391 -21.09 0.27 3.46
CA GLN A 391 -22.06 0.23 2.36
C GLN A 391 -21.99 1.53 1.56
N LEU A 392 -21.96 2.69 2.25
CA LEU A 392 -21.86 4.00 1.60
C LEU A 392 -20.57 4.16 0.81
N ALA A 393 -19.43 3.71 1.32
CA ALA A 393 -18.15 3.74 0.61
C ALA A 393 -18.19 2.88 -0.68
N GLU A 394 -18.78 1.68 -0.59
CA GLU A 394 -18.96 0.80 -1.75
C GLU A 394 -19.92 1.38 -2.78
N ASP A 395 -21.04 1.94 -2.35
CA ASP A 395 -22.03 2.52 -3.25
C ASP A 395 -21.48 3.78 -3.94
N ALA A 396 -20.77 4.64 -3.21
CA ALA A 396 -20.08 5.78 -3.82
C ALA A 396 -19.08 5.34 -4.90
N THR A 397 -18.33 4.26 -4.66
CA THR A 397 -17.46 3.68 -5.69
C THR A 397 -18.25 3.18 -6.91
N ARG A 398 -19.40 2.51 -6.70
CA ARG A 398 -20.28 2.01 -7.78
C ARG A 398 -20.88 3.16 -8.58
N ILE A 399 -21.30 4.24 -7.91
CA ILE A 399 -21.79 5.47 -8.57
C ILE A 399 -20.74 6.01 -9.53
N LEU A 400 -19.48 6.17 -9.07
CA LEU A 400 -18.38 6.60 -9.92
C LEU A 400 -18.16 5.66 -11.11
N MET A 401 -18.27 4.35 -10.91
CA MET A 401 -18.01 3.34 -11.93
C MET A 401 -19.10 3.24 -13.00
N TYR A 402 -20.37 3.41 -12.62
CA TYR A 402 -21.51 3.01 -13.45
C TYR A 402 -22.48 4.14 -13.80
N GLU A 403 -22.51 5.24 -13.05
CA GLU A 403 -23.47 6.32 -13.26
C GLU A 403 -22.85 7.56 -13.92
N THR A 404 -21.53 7.79 -13.73
CA THR A 404 -20.91 9.06 -14.11
C THR A 404 -20.31 9.08 -15.53
N GLY A 405 -20.05 7.91 -16.12
CA GLY A 405 -19.30 7.80 -17.38
C GLY A 405 -17.80 8.13 -17.28
N MET A 406 -17.29 8.52 -16.12
CA MET A 406 -15.86 8.89 -15.94
C MET A 406 -14.92 7.75 -16.30
N CYS A 407 -15.34 6.50 -16.08
CA CYS A 407 -14.54 5.31 -16.36
C CYS A 407 -14.55 4.88 -17.84
N ASP A 408 -15.27 5.58 -18.70
CA ASP A 408 -15.31 5.30 -20.14
C ASP A 408 -14.11 5.87 -20.89
N VAL A 409 -13.37 6.78 -20.26
CA VAL A 409 -12.21 7.47 -20.83
C VAL A 409 -10.99 7.27 -19.91
N LEU A 410 -9.81 7.01 -20.50
CA LEU A 410 -8.54 6.98 -19.79
C LEU A 410 -7.82 8.34 -19.93
N ASP A 411 -7.29 8.84 -18.82
CA ASP A 411 -6.50 10.08 -18.76
C ASP A 411 -7.09 11.26 -19.56
N PRO A 412 -8.33 11.66 -19.27
CA PRO A 412 -9.02 12.69 -20.05
C PRO A 412 -8.37 14.09 -19.94
N LEU A 413 -7.44 14.28 -19.02
CA LEU A 413 -6.70 15.52 -18.81
C LEU A 413 -5.31 15.51 -19.48
N ALA A 414 -4.98 14.46 -20.24
CA ALA A 414 -3.75 14.42 -21.03
C ALA A 414 -3.68 15.62 -22.00
N GLY A 415 -2.55 16.31 -22.01
CA GLY A 415 -2.33 17.53 -22.79
C GLY A 415 -2.86 18.82 -22.14
N SER A 416 -3.43 18.74 -20.93
CA SER A 416 -3.72 19.93 -20.13
C SER A 416 -2.41 20.62 -19.73
N TYR A 417 -2.23 21.86 -20.09
CA TYR A 417 -1.02 22.64 -19.78
C TYR A 417 -0.67 22.60 -18.29
N TYR A 418 -1.68 22.71 -17.44
CA TYR A 418 -1.52 22.67 -15.99
C TYR A 418 -1.13 21.28 -15.49
N VAL A 419 -1.86 20.24 -15.91
CA VAL A 419 -1.61 18.87 -15.43
C VAL A 419 -0.28 18.33 -15.93
N GLU A 420 0.11 18.63 -17.17
CA GLU A 420 1.42 18.23 -17.69
C GLU A 420 2.57 18.95 -16.99
N SER A 421 2.44 20.26 -16.73
CA SER A 421 3.42 21.03 -15.95
C SER A 421 3.60 20.43 -14.55
N LEU A 422 2.50 20.23 -13.81
CA LEU A 422 2.55 19.60 -12.48
C LEU A 422 3.15 18.18 -12.52
N THR A 423 2.85 17.40 -13.56
CA THR A 423 3.41 16.05 -13.72
C THR A 423 4.92 16.11 -13.86
N ASN A 424 5.43 17.06 -14.64
CA ASN A 424 6.87 17.28 -14.83
C ASN A 424 7.53 17.77 -13.54
N GLU A 425 6.93 18.75 -12.87
CA GLU A 425 7.44 19.32 -11.62
C GLU A 425 7.57 18.25 -10.51
N ILE A 426 6.54 17.42 -10.33
CA ILE A 426 6.55 16.34 -9.31
C ILE A 426 7.61 15.29 -9.67
N GLU A 427 7.67 14.87 -10.94
CA GLU A 427 8.67 13.90 -11.38
C GLU A 427 10.10 14.43 -11.20
N GLU A 428 10.36 15.67 -11.61
CA GLU A 428 11.69 16.29 -11.49
C GLU A 428 12.12 16.43 -10.02
N ALA A 429 11.21 16.88 -9.16
CA ALA A 429 11.49 17.00 -7.74
C ALA A 429 11.74 15.64 -7.07
N ALA A 430 10.98 14.61 -7.48
CA ALA A 430 11.19 13.25 -7.00
C ALA A 430 12.52 12.65 -7.49
N TRP A 431 12.94 12.92 -8.74
CA TRP A 431 14.27 12.52 -9.23
C TRP A 431 15.39 13.18 -8.42
N LYS A 432 15.31 14.49 -8.15
CA LYS A 432 16.30 15.20 -7.32
C LYS A 432 16.41 14.61 -5.91
N GLU A 433 15.29 14.19 -5.33
CA GLU A 433 15.29 13.57 -4.00
C GLU A 433 15.84 12.13 -4.06
N LEU A 434 15.52 11.38 -5.12
CA LEU A 434 16.07 10.05 -5.35
C LEU A 434 17.59 10.11 -5.54
N GLU A 435 18.10 11.08 -6.28
CA GLU A 435 19.55 11.30 -6.46
C GLU A 435 20.29 11.50 -5.14
N LYS A 436 19.68 12.22 -4.18
CA LYS A 436 20.25 12.36 -2.82
C LYS A 436 20.35 11.02 -2.11
N VAL A 437 19.28 10.22 -2.16
CA VAL A 437 19.26 8.87 -1.58
C VAL A 437 20.34 7.99 -2.22
N GLU A 438 20.47 8.04 -3.55
CA GLU A 438 21.50 7.28 -4.28
C GLU A 438 22.91 7.76 -3.94
N GLY A 439 23.11 9.07 -3.80
CA GLY A 439 24.38 9.66 -3.36
C GLY A 439 24.84 9.21 -1.97
N ILE A 440 23.90 8.80 -1.11
CA ILE A 440 24.17 8.21 0.21
C ILE A 440 24.56 6.72 0.09
N GLY A 441 24.20 6.05 -0.99
CA GLY A 441 24.40 4.62 -1.21
C GLY A 441 23.12 3.81 -1.35
N GLY A 442 22.00 4.47 -1.68
CA GLY A 442 20.68 3.88 -1.89
C GLY A 442 19.84 3.78 -0.63
N SER A 443 18.65 3.17 -0.78
CA SER A 443 17.62 3.13 0.29
C SER A 443 18.14 2.55 1.60
N VAL A 444 18.83 1.40 1.57
CA VAL A 444 19.34 0.74 2.78
C VAL A 444 20.30 1.67 3.54
N ALA A 445 21.28 2.26 2.86
CA ALA A 445 22.23 3.17 3.50
C ALA A 445 21.56 4.45 4.02
N ALA A 446 20.57 4.98 3.29
CA ALA A 446 19.81 6.16 3.69
C ALA A 446 18.90 5.90 4.92
N ILE A 447 18.42 4.65 5.08
CA ILE A 447 17.73 4.19 6.29
C ILE A 447 18.72 4.06 7.46
N GLU A 448 19.84 3.37 7.24
CA GLU A 448 20.85 3.13 8.27
C GLU A 448 21.44 4.42 8.86
N ASN A 449 21.59 5.46 8.04
CA ASN A 449 22.06 6.76 8.52
C ASN A 449 20.95 7.73 8.96
N GLY A 450 19.67 7.31 8.88
CA GLY A 450 18.51 8.08 9.33
C GLY A 450 18.11 9.25 8.42
N TYR A 451 18.62 9.34 7.19
CA TYR A 451 18.29 10.44 6.27
C TYR A 451 16.80 10.52 5.96
N MET A 452 16.18 9.39 5.57
CA MET A 452 14.77 9.37 5.20
C MET A 452 13.87 9.73 6.38
N GLN A 453 14.15 9.18 7.56
CA GLN A 453 13.38 9.42 8.79
C GLN A 453 13.43 10.90 9.19
N ARG A 454 14.63 11.50 9.22
CA ARG A 454 14.79 12.93 9.53
C ARG A 454 14.11 13.83 8.50
N SER A 455 14.17 13.47 7.21
CA SER A 455 13.52 14.23 6.15
C SER A 455 12.00 14.24 6.33
N ILE A 456 11.41 13.10 6.67
CA ILE A 456 9.97 12.97 6.94
C ILE A 456 9.57 13.74 8.21
N ALA A 457 10.33 13.60 9.29
CA ALA A 457 10.07 14.32 10.54
C ALA A 457 10.06 15.83 10.33
N LYS A 458 11.01 16.36 9.54
CA LYS A 458 11.06 17.77 9.17
C LYS A 458 9.80 18.20 8.40
N SER A 459 9.42 17.46 7.37
CA SER A 459 8.22 17.77 6.56
C SER A 459 6.94 17.68 7.39
N ALA A 460 6.85 16.72 8.32
CA ALA A 460 5.72 16.58 9.25
C ALA A 460 5.60 17.81 10.16
N ALA A 461 6.71 18.28 10.73
CA ALA A 461 6.74 19.47 11.58
C ALA A 461 6.35 20.73 10.80
N GLU A 462 6.84 20.90 9.57
CA GLU A 462 6.48 22.01 8.69
C GLU A 462 4.98 22.00 8.36
N ARG A 463 4.42 20.83 8.03
CA ARG A 463 2.97 20.67 7.79
C ARG A 463 2.15 21.01 9.03
N GLN A 464 2.55 20.51 10.20
CA GLN A 464 1.86 20.80 11.46
C GLN A 464 1.85 22.32 11.75
N SER A 465 2.99 23.00 11.53
CA SER A 465 3.08 24.44 11.68
C SER A 465 2.11 25.21 10.75
N ARG A 466 1.96 24.78 9.49
CA ARG A 466 1.00 25.39 8.56
C ARG A 466 -0.46 25.18 9.00
N ILE A 467 -0.78 23.99 9.51
CA ILE A 467 -2.12 23.68 10.06
C ILE A 467 -2.43 24.59 11.27
N GLU A 468 -1.48 24.74 12.19
CA GLU A 468 -1.64 25.61 13.37
C GLU A 468 -1.80 27.09 13.00
N LYS A 469 -1.08 27.55 11.99
CA LYS A 469 -1.18 28.91 11.45
C LYS A 469 -2.41 29.13 10.56
N ARG A 470 -3.19 28.09 10.31
CA ARG A 470 -4.33 28.08 9.38
C ARG A 470 -3.94 28.44 7.94
N GLU A 471 -2.70 28.17 7.55
CA GLU A 471 -2.26 28.23 6.16
C GLU A 471 -2.82 27.04 5.37
N ASP A 472 -2.79 25.85 5.98
CA ASP A 472 -3.50 24.66 5.52
C ASP A 472 -4.85 24.56 6.26
N ILE A 473 -5.95 24.76 5.52
CA ILE A 473 -7.31 24.72 6.08
C ILE A 473 -7.86 23.30 6.06
N ILE A 474 -8.28 22.81 7.23
CA ILE A 474 -8.97 21.54 7.38
C ILE A 474 -10.36 21.81 7.99
N VAL A 475 -11.39 21.66 7.17
CA VAL A 475 -12.78 21.97 7.56
C VAL A 475 -13.23 21.12 8.76
N GLY A 476 -13.73 21.77 9.79
CA GLY A 476 -14.18 21.13 11.02
C GLY A 476 -13.05 20.72 11.97
N VAL A 477 -11.79 21.08 11.67
CA VAL A 477 -10.62 20.80 12.52
C VAL A 477 -9.98 22.10 13.00
N ASN A 478 -9.44 22.91 12.07
CA ASN A 478 -8.80 24.19 12.41
C ASN A 478 -9.55 25.42 11.87
N CYS A 479 -10.54 25.22 10.99
CA CYS A 479 -11.42 26.26 10.46
C CYS A 479 -12.86 25.73 10.34
N PHE A 480 -13.83 26.65 10.30
CA PHE A 480 -15.27 26.32 10.22
C PHE A 480 -15.72 25.39 11.35
N THR A 481 -15.15 25.57 12.52
CA THR A 481 -15.56 24.94 13.78
C THR A 481 -16.65 25.79 14.40
N GLU A 482 -17.82 25.20 14.65
CA GLU A 482 -18.99 25.88 15.24
C GLU A 482 -19.09 25.49 16.71
N GLU A 483 -19.69 26.36 17.55
CA GLU A 483 -19.95 26.07 18.96
C GLU A 483 -20.94 24.92 19.14
N TYR A 484 -21.77 24.67 18.11
CA TYR A 484 -22.76 23.60 18.09
C TYR A 484 -22.41 22.64 16.93
N GLU A 485 -21.93 21.46 17.27
CA GLU A 485 -21.74 20.38 16.30
C GLU A 485 -22.93 19.43 16.32
N LEU A 486 -23.42 19.06 15.13
CA LEU A 486 -24.38 17.98 15.01
C LEU A 486 -23.70 16.70 15.54
N ASP A 487 -24.27 16.11 16.57
CA ASP A 487 -23.92 14.75 16.99
C ASP A 487 -24.17 13.81 15.81
N VAL A 488 -23.11 13.51 15.10
CA VAL A 488 -23.12 12.38 14.22
C VAL A 488 -23.06 11.16 15.12
N THR A 489 -24.22 10.67 15.48
CA THR A 489 -24.34 9.33 16.03
C THR A 489 -23.83 8.39 14.96
N THR A 490 -22.55 8.06 15.01
CA THR A 490 -22.08 6.81 14.43
C THR A 490 -22.92 5.77 15.12
N SER A 491 -23.92 5.26 14.40
CA SER A 491 -24.83 4.30 15.00
C SER A 491 -23.97 3.17 15.52
N LYS A 492 -23.97 2.93 16.83
CA LYS A 492 -23.38 1.76 17.48
C LYS A 492 -24.07 0.46 17.01
N MET A 493 -24.56 0.42 15.76
CA MET A 493 -25.27 -0.73 15.21
C MET A 493 -24.37 -1.90 14.89
N VAL A 494 -23.06 -1.69 14.87
CA VAL A 494 -22.12 -2.79 15.03
C VAL A 494 -21.32 -2.45 16.29
N GLU A 495 -21.62 -3.10 17.38
CA GLU A 495 -20.62 -3.31 18.41
C GLU A 495 -19.37 -3.74 17.63
N HIS A 496 -18.31 -2.98 17.76
CA HIS A 496 -17.00 -3.46 17.30
C HIS A 496 -16.94 -4.90 17.79
N PRO A 497 -16.64 -5.90 16.95
CA PRO A 497 -16.63 -7.29 17.38
C PRO A 497 -15.68 -7.51 18.57
N TYR A 498 -15.09 -6.45 19.06
CA TYR A 498 -14.06 -6.34 20.06
C TYR A 498 -14.44 -5.37 21.19
N SER A 499 -15.31 -5.77 22.09
CA SER A 499 -15.33 -5.20 23.44
C SER A 499 -14.03 -5.59 24.18
N GLU A 500 -13.64 -4.84 25.22
CA GLU A 500 -12.48 -5.21 26.06
C GLU A 500 -12.61 -6.63 26.65
N GLU A 501 -13.82 -7.03 26.99
CA GLU A 501 -14.14 -8.37 27.47
C GLU A 501 -13.87 -9.44 26.41
N LYS A 502 -14.32 -9.24 25.17
CA LYS A 502 -14.06 -10.17 24.06
C LYS A 502 -12.57 -10.23 23.70
N ARG A 503 -11.83 -9.14 23.85
CA ARG A 503 -10.37 -9.13 23.67
C ARG A 503 -9.66 -10.00 24.68
N TYR A 504 -10.01 -9.86 25.93
CA TYR A 504 -9.41 -10.68 26.99
C TYR A 504 -9.69 -12.18 26.79
N ASP A 505 -10.91 -12.52 26.39
CA ASP A 505 -11.26 -13.91 26.08
C ASP A 505 -10.53 -14.43 24.83
N ALA A 506 -10.36 -13.61 23.80
CA ALA A 506 -9.63 -13.98 22.60
C ALA A 506 -8.14 -14.26 22.92
N GLU A 507 -7.50 -13.38 23.69
CA GLU A 507 -6.12 -13.57 24.15
C GLU A 507 -5.95 -14.87 24.94
N LYS A 508 -6.82 -15.10 25.93
CA LYS A 508 -6.79 -16.32 26.74
C LYS A 508 -6.97 -17.59 25.89
N LYS A 509 -7.90 -17.51 24.92
CA LYS A 509 -8.16 -18.63 24.01
C LYS A 509 -6.97 -18.88 23.08
N GLN A 510 -6.37 -17.85 22.50
CA GLN A 510 -5.22 -17.99 21.62
C GLN A 510 -4.01 -18.57 22.37
N LYS A 511 -3.73 -18.10 23.59
CA LYS A 511 -2.69 -18.68 24.46
C LYS A 511 -2.95 -20.17 24.74
N ALA A 512 -4.19 -20.56 24.98
CA ALA A 512 -4.54 -21.98 25.20
C ALA A 512 -4.38 -22.82 23.92
N ASN A 513 -4.78 -22.30 22.75
CA ASN A 513 -4.59 -22.96 21.46
C ASN A 513 -3.10 -23.19 21.16
N LEU A 514 -2.28 -22.18 21.39
CA LEU A 514 -0.83 -22.25 21.20
C LEU A 514 -0.19 -23.29 22.14
N ALA A 515 -0.56 -23.28 23.42
CA ALA A 515 -0.07 -24.24 24.40
C ALA A 515 -0.39 -25.70 23.97
N GLU A 516 -1.59 -25.94 23.42
CA GLU A 516 -1.96 -27.26 22.92
C GLU A 516 -1.12 -27.67 21.71
N VAL A 517 -0.85 -26.76 20.77
CA VAL A 517 0.04 -27.03 19.63
C VAL A 517 1.47 -27.35 20.13
N LYS A 518 2.03 -26.56 21.01
CA LYS A 518 3.37 -26.80 21.58
C LYS A 518 3.46 -28.14 22.33
N ARG A 519 2.36 -28.57 22.95
CA ARG A 519 2.28 -29.87 23.66
C ARG A 519 2.20 -31.08 22.74
N THR A 520 1.50 -30.97 21.59
CA THR A 520 1.13 -32.10 20.74
C THR A 520 2.00 -32.30 19.51
N ARG A 521 2.73 -31.27 19.08
CA ARG A 521 3.63 -31.31 17.92
C ARG A 521 4.89 -32.16 18.18
N ASN A 522 5.65 -32.46 17.14
CA ASN A 522 6.93 -33.15 17.22
C ASN A 522 8.07 -32.20 17.66
N ASN A 523 8.18 -31.94 18.95
CA ASN A 523 9.18 -31.00 19.49
C ASN A 523 10.64 -31.39 19.16
N ARG A 524 10.96 -32.69 19.03
CA ARG A 524 12.31 -33.13 18.63
C ARG A 524 12.65 -32.68 17.21
N GLU A 525 11.72 -32.83 16.30
CA GLU A 525 11.91 -32.42 14.91
C GLU A 525 11.95 -30.90 14.76
N VAL A 526 11.08 -30.16 15.47
CA VAL A 526 11.14 -28.70 15.54
C VAL A 526 12.52 -28.23 16.02
N THR A 527 13.05 -28.77 17.11
CA THR A 527 14.39 -28.40 17.61
C THR A 527 15.48 -28.70 16.59
N ARG A 528 15.40 -29.84 15.89
CA ARG A 528 16.36 -30.22 14.84
C ARG A 528 16.35 -29.19 13.69
N LEU A 529 15.16 -28.84 13.20
CA LEU A 529 14.97 -27.90 12.09
C LEU A 529 15.36 -26.45 12.48
N LEU A 530 15.09 -26.03 13.71
CA LEU A 530 15.57 -24.72 14.21
C LEU A 530 17.10 -24.64 14.23
N GLY A 531 17.77 -25.74 14.61
CA GLY A 531 19.23 -25.84 14.53
C GLY A 531 19.74 -25.83 13.07
N GLU A 532 18.98 -26.34 12.11
CA GLU A 532 19.29 -26.20 10.68
C GLU A 532 19.11 -24.77 10.19
N LEU A 533 18.01 -24.11 10.60
CA LEU A 533 17.76 -22.70 10.31
C LEU A 533 18.91 -21.80 10.82
N GLU A 534 19.38 -22.03 12.04
CA GLU A 534 20.50 -21.29 12.60
C GLU A 534 21.77 -21.44 11.74
N ARG A 535 22.09 -22.67 11.33
CA ARG A 535 23.28 -22.93 10.49
C ARG A 535 23.17 -22.31 9.10
N ALA A 536 21.99 -22.39 8.48
CA ALA A 536 21.71 -21.82 7.19
C ALA A 536 21.69 -20.27 7.24
N ALA A 537 21.13 -19.70 8.29
CA ALA A 537 21.09 -18.24 8.48
C ALA A 537 22.48 -17.60 8.60
N LYS A 538 23.49 -18.36 9.06
CA LYS A 538 24.90 -17.92 9.12
C LYS A 538 25.60 -17.89 7.74
N LYS A 539 24.96 -18.41 6.70
CA LYS A 539 25.50 -18.46 5.31
C LYS A 539 24.66 -17.58 4.39
N ASP A 540 25.28 -16.69 3.65
CA ASP A 540 24.60 -15.72 2.78
C ASP A 540 24.05 -16.31 1.47
N ASP A 541 24.49 -17.49 1.08
CA ASP A 541 24.16 -18.16 -0.18
C ASP A 541 23.05 -19.23 -0.04
N GLU A 542 22.63 -19.55 1.17
CA GLU A 542 21.58 -20.52 1.45
C GLU A 542 20.20 -19.84 1.54
N ASN A 543 19.24 -20.28 0.67
CA ASN A 543 17.86 -19.77 0.71
C ASN A 543 17.11 -20.39 1.88
N LEU A 544 16.56 -19.55 2.77
CA LEU A 544 15.89 -20.00 3.99
C LEU A 544 14.44 -20.47 3.78
N MET A 545 13.80 -20.15 2.66
CA MET A 545 12.39 -20.48 2.42
C MET A 545 12.06 -21.98 2.54
N PRO A 546 12.86 -22.91 2.00
CA PRO A 546 12.59 -24.36 2.18
C PRO A 546 12.60 -24.81 3.65
N LEU A 547 13.47 -24.20 4.48
CA LEU A 547 13.52 -24.50 5.92
C LEU A 547 12.29 -23.95 6.64
N PHE A 548 11.83 -22.75 6.31
CA PHE A 548 10.58 -22.22 6.86
C PHE A 548 9.38 -23.08 6.51
N VAL A 549 9.31 -23.63 5.30
CA VAL A 549 8.23 -24.55 4.90
C VAL A 549 8.30 -25.86 5.73
N ASN A 550 9.50 -26.41 5.94
CA ASN A 550 9.69 -27.60 6.78
C ASN A 550 9.30 -27.33 8.24
N LEU A 551 9.71 -26.19 8.80
CA LEU A 551 9.34 -25.76 10.14
C LEU A 551 7.82 -25.58 10.29
N ALA A 552 7.17 -24.97 9.28
CA ALA A 552 5.72 -24.82 9.27
C ALA A 552 4.99 -26.17 9.31
N ARG A 553 5.45 -27.17 8.53
CA ARG A 553 4.88 -28.53 8.53
C ARG A 553 4.92 -29.19 9.92
N GLU A 554 5.96 -28.92 10.70
CA GLU A 554 6.13 -29.42 12.06
C GLU A 554 5.53 -28.48 13.13
N TYR A 555 4.76 -27.48 12.73
CA TYR A 555 4.11 -26.51 13.62
C TYR A 555 5.09 -25.73 14.52
N ALA A 556 6.31 -25.48 14.04
CA ALA A 556 7.18 -24.51 14.69
C ALA A 556 6.49 -23.16 14.78
N THR A 557 6.64 -22.48 15.91
CA THR A 557 5.98 -21.18 16.08
C THR A 557 6.69 -20.07 15.32
N LEU A 558 5.98 -18.98 15.12
CA LEU A 558 6.53 -17.76 14.54
C LEU A 558 7.72 -17.24 15.34
N GLN A 559 7.55 -17.14 16.67
CA GLN A 559 8.60 -16.60 17.56
C GLN A 559 9.81 -17.51 17.61
N GLU A 560 9.67 -18.82 17.70
CA GLU A 560 10.81 -19.76 17.70
C GLU A 560 11.71 -19.55 16.49
N GLN A 561 11.14 -19.34 15.32
CA GLN A 561 11.89 -19.07 14.09
C GLN A 561 12.51 -17.67 14.12
N CYS A 562 11.76 -16.65 14.55
CA CYS A 562 12.29 -15.29 14.71
C CYS A 562 13.41 -15.21 15.74
N ASP A 563 13.34 -15.95 16.85
CA ASP A 563 14.37 -15.94 17.89
C ASP A 563 15.70 -16.54 17.42
N VAL A 564 15.64 -17.60 16.63
CA VAL A 564 16.83 -18.12 15.94
C VAL A 564 17.45 -17.05 15.05
N LEU A 565 16.62 -16.33 14.27
CA LEU A 565 17.11 -15.28 13.39
C LEU A 565 17.58 -14.04 14.14
N ARG A 566 16.95 -13.67 15.27
CA ARG A 566 17.44 -12.62 16.19
C ARG A 566 18.83 -12.95 16.71
N GLY A 567 19.05 -14.21 17.07
CA GLY A 567 20.36 -14.70 17.52
C GLY A 567 21.46 -14.60 16.46
N VAL A 568 21.11 -14.72 15.16
CA VAL A 568 22.08 -14.68 14.06
C VAL A 568 22.22 -13.27 13.47
N PHE A 569 21.13 -12.56 13.26
CA PHE A 569 21.08 -11.28 12.54
C PHE A 569 21.13 -10.07 13.47
N GLY A 570 20.80 -10.26 14.76
CA GLY A 570 20.55 -9.18 15.71
C GLY A 570 19.17 -8.56 15.53
N GLU A 571 18.87 -7.60 16.39
CA GLU A 571 17.66 -6.79 16.32
C GLU A 571 18.00 -5.35 15.90
N TRP A 572 17.09 -4.72 15.19
CA TRP A 572 17.22 -3.31 14.84
C TRP A 572 16.58 -2.43 15.91
N GLN A 573 17.35 -1.52 16.44
CA GLN A 573 16.85 -0.42 17.25
C GLN A 573 17.15 0.88 16.52
N MET A 574 16.11 1.66 16.27
CA MET A 574 16.28 2.95 15.65
C MET A 574 16.79 3.94 16.68
N ASP A 575 17.90 4.61 16.38
CA ASP A 575 18.37 5.72 17.20
C ASP A 575 17.27 6.79 17.30
N SER A 576 17.09 7.38 18.47
CA SER A 576 16.18 8.51 18.63
C SER A 576 16.73 9.69 17.82
N PHE A 577 16.12 10.01 16.70
CA PHE A 577 16.47 11.17 15.87
C PHE A 577 15.77 12.46 16.36
N VAL A 578 15.61 12.64 17.68
CA VAL A 578 15.05 13.86 18.26
C VAL A 578 16.18 14.84 18.56
#